data_b9eea9ee097ea398dea465d273b4a6b9
#
_entry.id   b9eea9ee097ea398dea465d273b4a6b9
#
_cell.length_a   1.000
_cell.length_b   1.000
_cell.length_c   1.000
_cell.angle_alpha   90.00
_cell.angle_beta   90.00
_cell.angle_gamma   90.00
#
_symmetry.space_group_name_H-M   'P 1'
#
loop_
_entity.id
_entity.type
_entity.pdbx_description
1 polymer ?
#
loop_
_entity_poly.entity_id
_entity_poly.type
_entity_poly.pdbx_seq_one_letter_code
_entity_poly.pdbx_strand_id
1 'polypeptide(L)'
;GLLPMETVFHGEKVQTQTRGRFSGVKGLLSGLNGLAYEGYEIHMGRSEEKMPALAGEGNVYGSYVHGIFDAPGVTDAILKALCEKRGVDFAALGSFDLRAYKERQYDLLADAVRAGLDMDFVYRVLRREVEQR
;
A
#
# COMPACT_ATOMS: atom_id res chain seq x y z
N GLY A 1 -24.06 -5.66 4.91
CA GLY A 1 -22.75 -5.14 5.07
C GLY A 1 -22.65 -3.63 4.97
N LEU A 2 -21.43 -3.14 5.11
CA LEU A 2 -21.14 -1.69 5.02
C LEU A 2 -21.08 -1.21 3.55
N LEU A 3 -20.77 -2.10 2.63
CA LEU A 3 -20.79 -1.84 1.19
C LEU A 3 -21.90 -2.67 0.53
N PRO A 4 -22.58 -2.14 -0.50
CA PRO A 4 -23.64 -2.83 -1.22
C PRO A 4 -23.05 -3.84 -2.21
N MET A 5 -22.33 -4.83 -1.68
CA MET A 5 -21.70 -5.86 -2.50
C MET A 5 -21.63 -7.18 -1.75
N GLU A 6 -21.75 -8.23 -2.49
CA GLU A 6 -21.64 -9.60 -2.02
C GLU A 6 -20.30 -10.20 -2.44
N THR A 7 -19.68 -10.93 -1.53
CA THR A 7 -18.40 -11.60 -1.77
C THR A 7 -18.57 -13.08 -1.42
N VAL A 8 -18.30 -13.94 -2.40
CA VAL A 8 -18.32 -15.39 -2.23
C VAL A 8 -16.90 -15.92 -2.12
N PHE A 9 -16.64 -16.73 -1.10
CA PHE A 9 -15.34 -17.37 -0.92
C PHE A 9 -15.21 -18.60 -1.82
N HIS A 10 -14.09 -18.71 -2.50
CA HIS A 10 -13.71 -19.85 -3.33
C HIS A 10 -12.50 -20.55 -2.72
N GLY A 11 -12.29 -21.85 -3.09
CA GLY A 11 -11.16 -22.64 -2.59
C GLY A 11 -9.79 -22.20 -3.12
N GLU A 12 -9.76 -21.38 -4.17
CA GLU A 12 -8.52 -20.92 -4.80
C GLU A 12 -8.17 -19.52 -4.34
N LYS A 13 -6.90 -19.34 -3.94
CA LYS A 13 -6.34 -18.05 -3.59
C LYS A 13 -5.85 -17.32 -4.84
N VAL A 14 -6.33 -16.11 -5.04
CA VAL A 14 -5.82 -15.20 -6.07
C VAL A 14 -4.66 -14.40 -5.49
N GLN A 15 -3.54 -14.38 -6.21
CA GLN A 15 -2.40 -13.51 -5.89
C GLN A 15 -1.93 -12.86 -7.19
N THR A 16 -2.08 -11.56 -7.29
CA THR A 16 -1.78 -10.81 -8.51
C THR A 16 -1.22 -9.43 -8.17
N GLN A 17 -0.23 -8.97 -8.93
CA GLN A 17 0.14 -7.56 -8.93
C GLN A 17 -0.86 -6.78 -9.77
N THR A 18 -1.29 -5.63 -9.28
CA THR A 18 -2.28 -4.79 -9.94
C THR A 18 -1.81 -3.34 -9.99
N ARG A 19 -2.12 -2.68 -11.08
CA ARG A 19 -1.84 -1.25 -11.28
C ARG A 19 -2.89 -0.65 -12.19
N GLY A 20 -3.18 0.62 -11.98
CA GLY A 20 -4.16 1.34 -12.79
C GLY A 20 -4.32 2.78 -12.38
N ARG A 21 -5.47 3.34 -12.72
CA ARG A 21 -5.90 4.66 -12.26
C ARG A 21 -7.25 4.54 -11.58
N PHE A 22 -7.43 5.27 -10.50
CA PHE A 22 -8.75 5.35 -9.85
C PHE A 22 -9.77 5.93 -10.81
N SER A 23 -10.94 5.34 -10.82
CA SER A 23 -12.09 5.81 -11.59
C SER A 23 -13.39 5.48 -10.88
N GLY A 24 -14.38 6.34 -11.00
CA GLY A 24 -15.70 6.12 -10.40
C GLY A 24 -15.73 6.23 -8.87
N VAL A 25 -14.67 6.71 -8.22
CA VAL A 25 -14.66 6.95 -6.77
C VAL A 25 -15.61 8.11 -6.46
N LYS A 26 -16.54 7.88 -5.56
CA LYS A 26 -17.58 8.84 -5.16
C LYS A 26 -17.31 9.42 -3.76
N GLY A 27 -18.09 10.44 -3.42
CA GLY A 27 -18.10 11.02 -2.08
C GLY A 27 -16.76 11.65 -1.67
N LEU A 28 -16.39 11.47 -0.41
CA LEU A 28 -15.24 12.12 0.22
C LEU A 28 -13.93 11.90 -0.54
N LEU A 29 -13.72 10.72 -1.09
CA LEU A 29 -12.47 10.35 -1.75
C LEU A 29 -12.51 10.53 -3.27
N SER A 30 -13.49 11.26 -3.81
CA SER A 30 -13.59 11.52 -5.27
C SER A 30 -12.35 12.20 -5.86
N GLY A 31 -11.57 12.91 -5.07
CA GLY A 31 -10.28 13.50 -5.45
C GLY A 31 -9.20 12.49 -5.85
N LEU A 32 -9.42 11.20 -5.58
CA LEU A 32 -8.52 10.13 -6.05
C LEU A 32 -8.67 9.85 -7.54
N ASN A 33 -9.81 10.18 -8.17
CA ASN A 33 -10.04 9.88 -9.58
C ASN A 33 -8.94 10.45 -10.47
N GLY A 34 -8.41 9.58 -11.33
CA GLY A 34 -7.29 9.90 -12.23
C GLY A 34 -5.90 9.67 -11.64
N LEU A 35 -5.74 9.58 -10.31
CA LEU A 35 -4.46 9.21 -9.70
C LEU A 35 -4.10 7.75 -10.02
N ALA A 36 -2.82 7.49 -10.22
CA ALA A 36 -2.32 6.14 -10.39
C ALA A 36 -2.29 5.42 -9.05
N TYR A 37 -2.53 4.10 -9.09
CA TYR A 37 -2.29 3.20 -7.98
C TYR A 37 -1.49 1.99 -8.48
N GLU A 38 -0.74 1.40 -7.57
CA GLU A 38 -0.10 0.11 -7.74
C GLU A 38 -0.18 -0.65 -6.42
N GLY A 39 -0.13 -1.97 -6.50
CA GLY A 39 -0.20 -2.82 -5.34
C GLY A 39 -0.37 -4.28 -5.73
N TYR A 40 -0.91 -5.06 -4.83
CA TYR A 40 -1.17 -6.46 -5.09
C TYR A 40 -2.49 -6.89 -4.44
N GLU A 41 -3.10 -7.91 -4.99
CA GLU A 41 -4.30 -8.53 -4.45
C GLU A 41 -3.98 -9.93 -3.95
N ILE A 42 -4.44 -10.24 -2.74
CA ILE A 42 -4.36 -11.57 -2.15
C ILE A 42 -5.69 -11.87 -1.48
N HIS A 43 -6.56 -12.57 -2.18
CA HIS A 43 -7.88 -12.89 -1.65
C HIS A 43 -8.41 -14.23 -2.18
N MET A 44 -9.33 -14.83 -1.45
CA MET A 44 -10.10 -16.01 -1.82
C MET A 44 -11.55 -15.65 -2.17
N GLY A 45 -11.97 -14.44 -1.82
CA GLY A 45 -13.30 -13.93 -2.16
C GLY A 45 -13.36 -13.42 -3.58
N ARG A 46 -14.49 -13.64 -4.24
CA ARG A 46 -14.83 -13.05 -5.52
C ARG A 46 -16.15 -12.31 -5.39
N SER A 47 -16.18 -11.07 -5.85
CA SER A 47 -17.43 -10.32 -5.96
C SER A 47 -18.04 -10.59 -7.33
N GLU A 48 -19.37 -10.64 -7.42
CA GLU A 48 -20.09 -10.92 -8.65
C GLU A 48 -19.76 -9.95 -9.78
N GLU A 49 -19.48 -8.70 -9.42
CA GLU A 49 -19.03 -7.69 -10.38
C GLU A 49 -17.53 -7.41 -10.20
N LYS A 50 -16.88 -7.00 -11.29
CA LYS A 50 -15.48 -6.57 -11.24
C LYS A 50 -15.37 -5.34 -10.34
N MET A 51 -14.82 -5.55 -9.15
CA MET A 51 -14.59 -4.47 -8.20
C MET A 51 -13.66 -3.39 -8.79
N PRO A 52 -14.02 -2.10 -8.68
CA PRO A 52 -13.05 -1.03 -8.90
C PRO A 52 -11.94 -1.11 -7.84
N ALA A 53 -10.79 -0.49 -8.12
CA ALA A 53 -9.68 -0.46 -7.17
C ALA A 53 -10.09 0.06 -5.78
N LEU A 54 -11.06 0.95 -5.73
CA LEU A 54 -11.68 1.46 -4.51
C LEU A 54 -13.19 1.58 -4.74
N ALA A 55 -13.96 0.83 -3.99
CA ALA A 55 -15.43 0.90 -3.98
C ALA A 55 -15.91 1.58 -2.71
N GLY A 56 -16.98 2.36 -2.82
CA GLY A 56 -17.61 2.95 -1.64
C GLY A 56 -18.15 4.35 -1.87
N GLU A 57 -18.77 4.87 -0.81
CA GLU A 57 -19.40 6.17 -0.80
C GLU A 57 -19.49 6.71 0.65
N GLY A 58 -19.61 8.02 0.77
CA GLY A 58 -19.70 8.67 2.09
C GLY A 58 -18.39 8.54 2.87
N ASN A 59 -18.40 7.75 3.93
CA ASN A 59 -17.23 7.51 4.80
C ASN A 59 -16.78 6.04 4.79
N VAL A 60 -17.36 5.20 3.95
CA VAL A 60 -17.08 3.77 3.90
C VAL A 60 -16.52 3.41 2.54
N TYR A 61 -15.30 2.91 2.54
CA TYR A 61 -14.60 2.48 1.35
C TYR A 61 -13.94 1.14 1.57
N GLY A 62 -13.84 0.34 0.51
CA GLY A 62 -13.18 -0.95 0.51
C GLY A 62 -12.36 -1.15 -0.76
N SER A 63 -11.28 -1.92 -0.61
CA SER A 63 -10.38 -2.28 -1.70
C SER A 63 -9.83 -3.68 -1.47
N TYR A 64 -9.59 -4.42 -2.55
CA TYR A 64 -8.78 -5.63 -2.52
C TYR A 64 -7.28 -5.34 -2.75
N VAL A 65 -6.94 -4.11 -3.14
CA VAL A 65 -5.56 -3.74 -3.46
C VAL A 65 -4.81 -3.42 -2.17
N HIS A 66 -3.87 -4.28 -1.82
CA HIS A 66 -2.90 -4.03 -0.76
C HIS A 66 -1.83 -3.04 -1.25
N GLY A 67 -1.36 -2.16 -0.39
CA GLY A 67 -0.36 -1.15 -0.74
C GLY A 67 -0.93 0.07 -1.48
N ILE A 68 -2.25 0.17 -1.61
CA ILE A 68 -2.93 1.27 -2.34
C ILE A 68 -2.57 2.66 -1.83
N PHE A 69 -2.22 2.79 -0.55
CA PHE A 69 -1.80 4.05 0.07
C PHE A 69 -0.32 4.38 -0.16
N ASP A 70 0.47 3.44 -0.69
CA ASP A 70 1.89 3.63 -0.94
C ASP A 70 2.13 4.39 -2.27
N ALA A 71 1.10 4.47 -3.13
CA ALA A 71 1.19 5.17 -4.40
C ALA A 71 1.31 6.70 -4.20
N PRO A 72 2.21 7.36 -4.94
CA PRO A 72 2.42 8.79 -4.82
C PRO A 72 1.12 9.60 -4.99
N GLY A 73 0.89 10.54 -4.10
CA GLY A 73 -0.27 11.44 -4.14
C GLY A 73 -1.59 10.85 -3.60
N VAL A 74 -1.69 9.55 -3.40
CA VAL A 74 -2.94 8.92 -2.87
C VAL A 74 -3.16 9.34 -1.42
N THR A 75 -2.14 9.20 -0.57
CA THR A 75 -2.22 9.61 0.83
C THR A 75 -2.49 11.10 0.97
N ASP A 76 -1.83 11.93 0.17
CA ASP A 76 -2.04 13.38 0.18
C ASP A 76 -3.48 13.74 -0.23
N ALA A 77 -4.03 13.10 -1.26
CA ALA A 77 -5.41 13.34 -1.69
C ALA A 77 -6.43 12.96 -0.60
N ILE A 78 -6.19 11.86 0.10
CA ILE A 78 -7.03 11.43 1.23
C ILE A 78 -6.94 12.41 2.39
N LEU A 79 -5.72 12.78 2.78
CA LEU A 79 -5.50 13.74 3.87
C LEU A 79 -6.11 15.10 3.53
N LYS A 80 -5.95 15.57 2.30
CA LYS A 80 -6.56 16.82 1.83
C LYS A 80 -8.08 16.77 1.97
N ALA A 81 -8.73 15.72 1.49
CA ALA A 81 -10.18 15.55 1.61
C ALA A 81 -10.66 15.52 3.07
N LEU A 82 -9.89 14.88 3.97
CA LEU A 82 -10.19 14.84 5.39
C LEU A 82 -10.01 16.22 6.06
N CYS A 83 -8.95 16.94 5.71
CA CYS A 83 -8.70 18.30 6.20
C CYS A 83 -9.79 19.26 5.76
N GLU A 84 -10.18 19.23 4.47
CA GLU A 84 -11.29 20.04 3.95
C GLU A 84 -12.58 19.76 4.71
N LYS A 85 -12.90 18.47 4.95
CA LYS A 85 -14.09 18.09 5.70
C LYS A 85 -14.06 18.58 7.16
N ARG A 86 -12.89 18.74 7.75
CA ARG A 86 -12.69 19.17 9.14
C ARG A 86 -12.39 20.67 9.29
N GLY A 87 -12.26 21.40 8.19
CA GLY A 87 -11.88 22.81 8.22
C GLY A 87 -10.42 23.03 8.66
N VAL A 88 -9.54 22.06 8.44
CA VAL A 88 -8.11 22.10 8.78
C VAL A 88 -7.32 22.45 7.50
N ASP A 89 -6.32 23.31 7.66
CA ASP A 89 -5.43 23.62 6.54
C ASP A 89 -4.48 22.44 6.26
N PHE A 90 -4.62 21.83 5.10
CA PHE A 90 -3.77 20.71 4.66
C PHE A 90 -2.30 21.14 4.54
N ALA A 91 -2.01 22.38 4.13
CA ALA A 91 -0.65 22.87 3.98
C ALA A 91 0.12 22.89 5.33
N ALA A 92 -0.59 22.99 6.44
CA ALA A 92 0.00 22.95 7.77
C ALA A 92 0.50 21.56 8.19
N LEU A 93 0.05 20.47 7.52
CA LEU A 93 0.49 19.10 7.84
C LEU A 93 1.85 18.75 7.24
N GLY A 94 2.30 19.48 6.22
CA GLY A 94 3.48 19.13 5.43
C GLY A 94 3.23 17.91 4.53
N SER A 95 4.16 17.67 3.61
CA SER A 95 4.13 16.47 2.77
C SER A 95 4.89 15.33 3.43
N PHE A 96 4.37 14.11 3.36
CA PHE A 96 5.03 12.90 3.83
C PHE A 96 5.30 11.95 2.66
N ASP A 97 6.57 11.76 2.33
CA ASP A 97 6.99 10.79 1.34
C ASP A 97 7.24 9.44 2.03
N LEU A 98 6.23 8.56 1.96
CA LEU A 98 6.29 7.22 2.56
C LEU A 98 7.42 6.38 1.94
N ARG A 99 7.67 6.51 0.63
CA ARG A 99 8.72 5.76 -0.05
C ARG A 99 10.10 6.18 0.45
N ALA A 100 10.39 7.47 0.45
CA ALA A 100 11.64 7.99 0.98
C ALA A 100 11.82 7.67 2.47
N TYR A 101 10.73 7.64 3.25
CA TYR A 101 10.78 7.20 4.64
C TYR A 101 11.16 5.72 4.75
N LYS A 102 10.53 4.83 3.99
CA LYS A 102 10.83 3.38 3.99
C LYS A 102 12.28 3.13 3.60
N GLU A 103 12.79 3.76 2.55
CA GLU A 103 14.18 3.62 2.13
C GLU A 103 15.16 4.00 3.27
N ARG A 104 14.94 5.13 3.93
CA ARG A 104 15.76 5.51 5.08
C ARG A 104 15.70 4.50 6.23
N GLN A 105 14.52 3.88 6.49
CA GLN A 105 14.41 2.85 7.53
C GLN A 105 15.18 1.58 7.14
N TYR A 106 15.20 1.21 5.85
CA TYR A 106 16.00 0.10 5.36
C TYR A 106 17.50 0.38 5.48
N ASP A 107 17.95 1.59 5.16
CA ASP A 107 19.35 1.99 5.33
C ASP A 107 19.77 1.91 6.81
N LEU A 108 18.97 2.44 7.73
CA LEU A 108 19.21 2.36 9.17
C LEU A 108 19.28 0.90 9.66
N LEU A 109 18.39 0.04 9.18
CA LEU A 109 18.40 -1.37 9.49
C LEU A 109 19.66 -2.05 8.94
N ALA A 110 20.04 -1.75 7.70
CA ALA A 110 21.24 -2.29 7.08
C ALA A 110 22.50 -1.89 7.84
N ASP A 111 22.59 -0.65 8.28
CA ASP A 111 23.72 -0.17 9.07
C ASP A 111 23.78 -0.82 10.46
N ALA A 112 22.64 -1.00 11.12
CA ALA A 112 22.56 -1.70 12.39
C ALA A 112 23.00 -3.18 12.25
N VAL A 113 22.57 -3.85 11.18
CA VAL A 113 23.00 -5.24 10.88
C VAL A 113 24.51 -5.29 10.63
N ARG A 114 25.06 -4.38 9.82
CA ARG A 114 26.49 -4.31 9.54
C ARG A 114 27.33 -4.04 10.79
N ALA A 115 26.84 -3.20 11.68
CA ALA A 115 27.52 -2.90 12.94
C ALA A 115 27.43 -4.05 13.97
N GLY A 116 26.38 -4.85 13.92
CA GLY A 116 26.12 -5.92 14.89
C GLY A 116 26.63 -7.30 14.48
N LEU A 117 27.03 -7.52 13.22
CA LEU A 117 27.46 -8.82 12.71
C LEU A 117 28.88 -8.76 12.13
N ASP A 118 29.60 -9.88 12.23
CA ASP A 118 30.82 -10.10 11.45
C ASP A 118 30.44 -10.33 9.96
N MET A 119 30.36 -9.23 9.23
CA MET A 119 29.94 -9.27 7.82
C MET A 119 30.93 -10.03 6.94
N ASP A 120 32.22 -10.03 7.28
CA ASP A 120 33.22 -10.81 6.55
C ASP A 120 32.98 -12.29 6.70
N PHE A 121 32.63 -12.74 7.90
CA PHE A 121 32.22 -14.14 8.14
C PHE A 121 30.95 -14.47 7.35
N VAL A 122 29.92 -13.61 7.40
CA VAL A 122 28.68 -13.81 6.65
C VAL A 122 28.96 -13.98 5.14
N TYR A 123 29.77 -13.10 4.56
CA TYR A 123 30.11 -13.19 3.14
C TYR A 123 30.93 -14.43 2.78
N ARG A 124 31.84 -14.88 3.65
CA ARG A 124 32.55 -16.14 3.45
C ARG A 124 31.60 -17.34 3.43
N VAL A 125 30.65 -17.38 4.34
CA VAL A 125 29.61 -18.44 4.35
C VAL A 125 28.79 -18.43 3.06
N LEU A 126 28.33 -17.24 2.64
CA LEU A 126 27.54 -17.09 1.39
C LEU A 126 28.31 -17.52 0.15
N ARG A 127 29.62 -17.29 0.12
CA ARG A 127 30.50 -17.73 -0.99
C ARG A 127 30.93 -19.19 -0.89
N ARG A 128 30.47 -19.91 0.14
CA ARG A 128 30.89 -21.29 0.43
C ARG A 128 32.40 -21.44 0.66
N GLU A 129 33.04 -20.40 1.17
CA GLU A 129 34.47 -20.39 1.49
C GLU A 129 34.76 -20.91 2.90
N VAL A 130 33.72 -21.28 3.66
CA VAL A 130 33.84 -21.84 4.99
C VAL A 130 33.68 -23.36 4.87
N GLU A 131 34.74 -24.10 5.16
CA GLU A 131 34.67 -25.56 5.27
C GLU A 131 33.72 -25.98 6.40
N GLN A 132 32.83 -26.91 6.10
CA GLN A 132 31.98 -27.53 7.12
C GLN A 132 32.89 -28.34 8.03
N ARG A 133 33.03 -27.92 9.29
CA ARG A 133 33.67 -28.70 10.33
C ARG A 133 32.70 -29.72 10.92
#